data_2eb4723ca9d2cab8c9fc5271a19718a4
#
_entry.id   2eb4723ca9d2cab8c9fc5271a19718a4
#
_cell.length_a   1.000
_cell.length_b   1.000
_cell.length_c   1.000
_cell.angle_alpha   90.00
_cell.angle_beta   90.00
_cell.angle_gamma   90.00
#
_symmetry.space_group_name_H-M   'P 1'
#
loop_
_entity.id
_entity.type
_entity.pdbx_description
1 polymer ?
#
loop_
_entity_poly.entity_id
_entity_poly.type
_entity_poly.pdbx_seq_one_letter_code
_entity_poly.pdbx_strand_id
1 'polypeptide(L)'
;MNEKTNDRHAVIDVGSNTIRTVIYALDRERSTAEELISERDFTGIIAYVKYGRLCEAGQVQLIEVLRKMKEFCEIASCREISCFSTASLRGAENLDEVLARVREETGIAIRPLSAAEETLYDLEGLRAAGVEETGTGLDLGGGSCQVFRYDENGFRASASMKIGSLTMSNLCVGGIFPTKGEAKKIRAKVKRALEELGDEMRVPEGTFVYAMGGTVRAAARVHAALSGTATTMRAQKTVRLSRDALADIIELSQDDPKECIRLLSRVAPARMHTLITGVIVLRTLCKALGADGVEVVRTGIREGYLRKEILGCGSVSDSEAAPAL
;
A
#
# COMPACT_ATOMS: atom_id res chain seq x y z
N MET A 1 -0.74 35.81 15.10
CA MET A 1 -0.53 34.36 14.88
C MET A 1 -1.86 33.83 14.37
N ASN A 2 -1.90 33.37 13.11
CA ASN A 2 -3.16 33.00 12.45
C ASN A 2 -3.75 31.75 13.10
N GLU A 3 -5.00 31.83 13.57
CA GLU A 3 -5.80 30.68 14.07
C GLU A 3 -6.01 29.56 13.04
N LYS A 4 -5.65 29.80 11.79
CA LYS A 4 -5.78 28.85 10.65
C LYS A 4 -4.88 27.59 10.71
N THR A 5 -3.93 27.49 11.66
CA THR A 5 -2.93 26.42 11.68
C THR A 5 -3.18 25.33 12.75
N ASN A 6 -4.34 25.31 13.41
CA ASN A 6 -4.56 24.43 14.56
C ASN A 6 -5.56 23.29 14.32
N ASP A 7 -6.05 23.09 13.09
CA ASP A 7 -6.89 21.94 12.75
C ASP A 7 -6.02 20.77 12.28
N ARG A 8 -5.50 20.01 13.26
CA ARG A 8 -4.65 18.85 13.01
C ARG A 8 -5.46 17.57 13.16
N HIS A 9 -5.40 16.75 12.13
CA HIS A 9 -6.07 15.46 12.07
C HIS A 9 -5.02 14.36 11.82
N ALA A 10 -5.08 13.30 12.63
CA ALA A 10 -4.22 12.13 12.44
C ALA A 10 -4.98 11.01 11.71
N VAL A 11 -4.32 10.40 10.73
CA VAL A 11 -4.81 9.19 10.07
C VAL A 11 -3.85 8.05 10.37
N ILE A 12 -4.37 7.00 11.03
CA ILE A 12 -3.63 5.78 11.36
C ILE A 12 -4.08 4.67 10.41
N ASP A 13 -3.14 4.12 9.67
CA ASP A 13 -3.32 3.00 8.73
C ASP A 13 -2.70 1.74 9.33
N VAL A 14 -3.54 0.77 9.71
CA VAL A 14 -3.12 -0.54 10.22
C VAL A 14 -2.98 -1.51 9.06
N GLY A 15 -1.83 -1.44 8.39
CA GLY A 15 -1.51 -2.33 7.26
C GLY A 15 -0.90 -3.66 7.69
N SER A 16 -0.78 -4.61 6.75
CA SER A 16 -0.27 -5.97 7.02
C SER A 16 1.19 -6.01 7.48
N ASN A 17 2.03 -5.11 6.97
CA ASN A 17 3.47 -5.03 7.28
C ASN A 17 3.81 -3.83 8.16
N THR A 18 3.03 -2.77 8.10
CA THR A 18 3.38 -1.47 8.69
C THR A 18 2.14 -0.81 9.25
N ILE A 19 2.21 -0.33 10.47
CA ILE A 19 1.24 0.61 11.03
C ILE A 19 1.84 2.00 10.82
N ARG A 20 1.09 2.90 10.19
CA ARG A 20 1.58 4.24 9.89
C ARG A 20 0.57 5.30 10.33
N THR A 21 1.07 6.29 11.05
CA THR A 21 0.35 7.50 11.41
C THR A 21 0.86 8.66 10.58
N VAL A 22 -0.05 9.43 10.04
CA VAL A 22 0.27 10.70 9.37
C VAL A 22 -0.60 11.79 9.98
N ILE A 23 0.03 12.89 10.34
CA ILE A 23 -0.63 14.07 10.89
C ILE A 23 -0.72 15.13 9.81
N TYR A 24 -1.92 15.60 9.56
CA TYR A 24 -2.24 16.61 8.57
C TYR A 24 -2.70 17.90 9.23
N ALA A 25 -2.26 19.04 8.67
CA ALA A 25 -2.92 20.32 8.88
C ALA A 25 -4.03 20.46 7.83
N LEU A 26 -5.26 20.66 8.30
CA LEU A 26 -6.41 20.76 7.41
C LEU A 26 -6.75 22.23 7.11
N ASP A 27 -7.00 22.53 5.85
CA ASP A 27 -7.69 23.75 5.40
C ASP A 27 -9.08 23.32 4.87
N ARG A 28 -10.08 23.34 5.75
CA ARG A 28 -11.44 22.89 5.40
C ARG A 28 -12.12 23.84 4.40
N GLU A 29 -11.75 25.11 4.39
CA GLU A 29 -12.33 26.09 3.45
C GLU A 29 -11.91 25.75 2.01
N ARG A 30 -10.64 25.31 1.82
CA ARG A 30 -10.09 24.93 0.52
C ARG A 30 -10.19 23.44 0.23
N SER A 31 -10.69 22.66 1.17
CA SER A 31 -10.70 21.20 1.11
C SER A 31 -9.30 20.63 0.79
N THR A 32 -8.27 21.16 1.43
CA THR A 32 -6.87 20.72 1.26
C THR A 32 -6.26 20.31 2.60
N ALA A 33 -5.21 19.52 2.53
CA ALA A 33 -4.43 19.11 3.68
C ALA A 33 -2.94 19.07 3.37
N GLU A 34 -2.13 19.42 4.36
CA GLU A 34 -0.68 19.33 4.29
C GLU A 34 -0.19 18.27 5.26
N GLU A 35 0.62 17.30 4.78
CA GLU A 35 1.30 16.34 5.66
C GLU A 35 2.35 17.08 6.48
N LEU A 36 2.16 17.15 7.80
CA LEU A 36 3.10 17.78 8.71
C LEU A 36 4.21 16.83 9.11
N ILE A 37 3.84 15.66 9.58
CA ILE A 37 4.76 14.66 10.12
C ILE A 37 4.15 13.27 10.02
N SER A 38 4.98 12.25 9.88
CA SER A 38 4.52 10.87 9.89
C SER A 38 5.44 9.97 10.71
N GLU A 39 4.83 9.02 11.41
CA GLU A 39 5.48 7.96 12.16
C GLU A 39 5.07 6.60 11.61
N ARG A 40 5.94 5.60 11.73
CA ARG A 40 5.66 4.24 11.26
C ARG A 40 6.32 3.19 12.12
N ASP A 41 5.60 2.10 12.32
CA ASP A 41 6.09 0.90 12.97
C ASP A 41 5.99 -0.29 12.00
N PHE A 42 7.06 -1.10 11.91
CA PHE A 42 7.13 -2.28 11.04
C PHE A 42 6.70 -3.53 11.82
N THR A 43 5.49 -3.51 12.33
CA THR A 43 4.92 -4.53 13.21
C THR A 43 4.76 -5.89 12.52
N GLY A 44 4.50 -5.91 11.20
CA GLY A 44 4.26 -7.16 10.46
C GLY A 44 3.05 -7.92 11.00
N ILE A 45 1.96 -7.25 11.31
CA ILE A 45 0.80 -7.78 12.04
C ILE A 45 0.25 -9.07 11.43
N ILE A 46 0.36 -9.24 10.11
CA ILE A 46 -0.10 -10.44 9.41
C ILE A 46 0.65 -11.71 9.86
N ALA A 47 1.87 -11.62 10.36
CA ALA A 47 2.64 -12.76 10.86
C ALA A 47 2.06 -13.35 12.16
N TYR A 48 1.26 -12.56 12.86
CA TYR A 48 0.56 -12.95 14.08
C TYR A 48 -0.84 -13.54 13.82
N VAL A 49 -1.30 -13.54 12.56
CA VAL A 49 -2.53 -14.24 12.19
C VAL A 49 -2.21 -15.72 11.98
N LYS A 50 -2.66 -16.54 12.92
CA LYS A 50 -2.45 -18.00 12.93
C LYS A 50 -3.80 -18.69 12.97
N TYR A 51 -3.98 -19.70 12.11
CA TYR A 51 -5.25 -20.44 12.03
C TYR A 51 -6.50 -19.56 11.91
N GLY A 52 -6.38 -18.50 11.11
CA GLY A 52 -7.48 -17.54 10.90
C GLY A 52 -7.72 -16.55 12.06
N ARG A 53 -6.91 -16.56 13.11
CA ARG A 53 -7.10 -15.67 14.29
C ARG A 53 -5.83 -14.84 14.56
N LEU A 54 -6.00 -13.58 14.97
CA LEU A 54 -4.89 -12.79 15.52
C LEU A 54 -4.57 -13.33 16.91
N CYS A 55 -3.38 -13.93 17.06
CA CYS A 55 -2.96 -14.55 18.33
C CYS A 55 -2.73 -13.48 19.41
N GLU A 56 -2.69 -13.89 20.68
CA GLU A 56 -2.52 -13.01 21.85
C GLU A 56 -1.31 -12.08 21.70
N ALA A 57 -0.15 -12.62 21.31
CA ALA A 57 1.06 -11.80 21.08
C ALA A 57 0.84 -10.71 20.02
N GLY A 58 0.06 -11.00 18.98
CA GLY A 58 -0.28 -10.03 17.95
C GLY A 58 -1.23 -8.94 18.44
N GLN A 59 -2.19 -9.29 19.31
CA GLN A 59 -3.08 -8.33 19.93
C GLN A 59 -2.32 -7.38 20.86
N VAL A 60 -1.45 -7.91 21.72
CA VAL A 60 -0.58 -7.11 22.61
C VAL A 60 0.30 -6.17 21.78
N GLN A 61 0.95 -6.69 20.75
CA GLN A 61 1.80 -5.88 19.87
C GLN A 61 1.03 -4.75 19.17
N LEU A 62 -0.18 -5.04 18.67
CA LEU A 62 -1.05 -4.05 18.04
C LEU A 62 -1.41 -2.92 19.02
N ILE A 63 -1.80 -3.29 20.25
CA ILE A 63 -2.17 -2.35 21.31
C ILE A 63 -0.97 -1.47 21.70
N GLU A 64 0.21 -2.05 21.88
CA GLU A 64 1.43 -1.30 22.22
C GLU A 64 1.80 -0.27 21.14
N VAL A 65 1.72 -0.68 19.88
CA VAL A 65 2.00 0.24 18.76
C VAL A 65 0.95 1.35 18.69
N LEU A 66 -0.33 1.02 18.84
CA LEU A 66 -1.39 2.02 18.81
C LEU A 66 -1.32 3.00 19.98
N ARG A 67 -0.87 2.57 21.17
CA ARG A 67 -0.59 3.49 22.30
C ARG A 67 0.50 4.49 21.94
N LYS A 68 1.61 4.03 21.36
CA LYS A 68 2.68 4.91 20.88
C LYS A 68 2.19 5.88 19.81
N MET A 69 1.37 5.40 18.87
CA MET A 69 0.81 6.26 17.82
C MET A 69 -0.15 7.31 18.41
N LYS A 70 -0.93 6.94 19.41
CA LYS A 70 -1.80 7.88 20.12
C LYS A 70 -1.00 8.96 20.87
N GLU A 71 0.02 8.57 21.62
CA GLU A 71 0.92 9.51 22.29
C GLU A 71 1.58 10.47 21.29
N PHE A 72 2.02 9.97 20.13
CA PHE A 72 2.54 10.80 19.05
C PHE A 72 1.50 11.82 18.55
N CYS A 73 0.23 11.43 18.40
CA CYS A 73 -0.85 12.33 18.02
C CYS A 73 -1.14 13.38 19.10
N GLU A 74 -1.11 13.01 20.38
CA GLU A 74 -1.30 13.91 21.50
C GLU A 74 -0.20 14.95 21.60
N ILE A 75 1.07 14.54 21.49
CA ILE A 75 2.24 15.45 21.44
C ILE A 75 2.11 16.43 20.28
N ALA A 76 1.63 15.96 19.13
CA ALA A 76 1.40 16.81 17.98
C ALA A 76 0.12 17.65 18.06
N SER A 77 -0.62 17.59 19.18
CA SER A 77 -1.86 18.34 19.40
C SER A 77 -2.93 18.10 18.33
N CYS A 78 -3.11 16.84 17.93
CA CYS A 78 -4.18 16.45 17.02
C CYS A 78 -5.54 16.58 17.71
N ARG A 79 -6.51 17.15 17.00
CA ARG A 79 -7.90 17.24 17.49
C ARG A 79 -8.65 15.92 17.36
N GLU A 80 -8.40 15.23 16.25
CA GLU A 80 -9.10 14.00 15.88
C GLU A 80 -8.10 12.95 15.38
N ILE A 81 -8.43 11.70 15.63
CA ILE A 81 -7.68 10.54 15.16
C ILE A 81 -8.65 9.64 14.41
N SER A 82 -8.43 9.45 13.12
CA SER A 82 -9.07 8.40 12.32
C SER A 82 -8.14 7.21 12.22
N CYS A 83 -8.65 6.02 12.52
CA CYS A 83 -7.87 4.79 12.40
C CYS A 83 -8.65 3.78 11.56
N PHE A 84 -7.99 3.21 10.56
CA PHE A 84 -8.56 2.12 9.77
C PHE A 84 -7.59 0.96 9.63
N SER A 85 -8.11 -0.22 9.33
CA SER A 85 -7.30 -1.38 8.96
C SER A 85 -7.65 -1.88 7.57
N THR A 86 -6.64 -2.35 6.86
CA THR A 86 -6.76 -2.93 5.53
C THR A 86 -6.81 -4.47 5.61
N ALA A 87 -6.38 -5.17 4.58
CA ALA A 87 -6.37 -6.64 4.53
C ALA A 87 -5.73 -7.34 5.73
N SER A 88 -4.97 -6.62 6.57
CA SER A 88 -4.23 -7.15 7.72
C SER A 88 -5.12 -7.87 8.74
N LEU A 89 -6.26 -7.29 9.06
CA LEU A 89 -7.19 -7.81 10.08
C LEU A 89 -8.49 -8.36 9.47
N ARG A 90 -8.84 -7.98 8.26
CA ARG A 90 -10.13 -8.28 7.62
C ARG A 90 -10.54 -9.75 7.64
N GLY A 91 -9.61 -10.68 7.60
CA GLY A 91 -9.90 -12.11 7.59
C GLY A 91 -9.74 -12.80 8.94
N ALA A 92 -9.55 -12.08 10.03
CA ALA A 92 -9.40 -12.66 11.34
C ALA A 92 -10.78 -13.04 11.93
N GLU A 93 -10.96 -14.33 12.31
CA GLU A 93 -12.19 -14.83 12.90
C GLU A 93 -12.52 -14.17 14.25
N ASN A 94 -11.53 -13.64 14.95
CA ASN A 94 -11.68 -12.91 16.21
C ASN A 94 -11.57 -11.39 16.03
N LEU A 95 -11.93 -10.86 14.86
CA LEU A 95 -11.80 -9.45 14.57
C LEU A 95 -12.56 -8.58 15.59
N ASP A 96 -13.81 -8.89 15.88
CA ASP A 96 -14.63 -8.10 16.79
C ASP A 96 -14.05 -8.07 18.21
N GLU A 97 -13.54 -9.20 18.72
CA GLU A 97 -12.83 -9.28 20.01
C GLU A 97 -11.60 -8.37 20.02
N VAL A 98 -10.81 -8.40 18.93
CA VAL A 98 -9.59 -7.58 18.77
C VAL A 98 -9.95 -6.10 18.76
N LEU A 99 -10.96 -5.71 17.98
CA LEU A 99 -11.40 -4.31 17.88
C LEU A 99 -11.92 -3.76 19.22
N ALA A 100 -12.74 -4.57 19.93
CA ALA A 100 -13.24 -4.21 21.25
C ALA A 100 -12.10 -3.99 22.25
N ARG A 101 -11.15 -4.93 22.31
CA ARG A 101 -9.99 -4.87 23.20
C ARG A 101 -9.09 -3.66 22.89
N VAL A 102 -8.79 -3.42 21.60
CA VAL A 102 -8.02 -2.24 21.19
C VAL A 102 -8.71 -0.96 21.64
N ARG A 103 -10.03 -0.85 21.43
CA ARG A 103 -10.78 0.33 21.85
C ARG A 103 -10.77 0.52 23.37
N GLU A 104 -10.94 -0.54 24.12
CA GLU A 104 -10.90 -0.50 25.59
C GLU A 104 -9.52 -0.07 26.11
N GLU A 105 -8.46 -0.65 25.58
CA GLU A 105 -7.10 -0.44 26.09
C GLU A 105 -6.41 0.82 25.56
N THR A 106 -6.82 1.36 24.40
CA THR A 106 -6.16 2.51 23.76
C THR A 106 -7.09 3.72 23.57
N GLY A 107 -8.40 3.51 23.60
CA GLY A 107 -9.41 4.49 23.21
C GLY A 107 -9.51 4.71 21.69
N ILE A 108 -8.71 4.02 20.87
CA ILE A 108 -8.74 4.11 19.41
C ILE A 108 -9.76 3.12 18.86
N ALA A 109 -10.70 3.63 18.05
CA ALA A 109 -11.61 2.79 17.29
C ALA A 109 -11.01 2.52 15.89
N ILE A 110 -10.68 1.26 15.59
CA ILE A 110 -10.23 0.86 14.25
C ILE A 110 -11.46 0.58 13.38
N ARG A 111 -11.55 1.22 12.21
CA ARG A 111 -12.52 0.90 11.15
C ARG A 111 -11.92 -0.13 10.18
N PRO A 112 -12.38 -1.39 10.17
CA PRO A 112 -11.94 -2.34 9.16
C PRO A 112 -12.50 -1.95 7.80
N LEU A 113 -11.63 -1.81 6.80
CA LEU A 113 -12.06 -1.50 5.44
C LEU A 113 -12.35 -2.79 4.67
N SER A 114 -13.42 -2.79 3.91
CA SER A 114 -13.68 -3.80 2.88
C SER A 114 -12.68 -3.67 1.72
N ALA A 115 -12.58 -4.69 0.87
CA ALA A 115 -11.73 -4.62 -0.32
C ALA A 115 -12.21 -3.54 -1.30
N ALA A 116 -13.52 -3.33 -1.38
CA ALA A 116 -14.11 -2.29 -2.21
C ALA A 116 -13.75 -0.88 -1.70
N GLU A 117 -13.81 -0.66 -0.38
CA GLU A 117 -13.40 0.61 0.24
C GLU A 117 -11.91 0.87 0.07
N GLU A 118 -11.05 -0.15 0.21
CA GLU A 118 -9.62 -0.01 -0.07
C GLU A 118 -9.41 0.50 -1.49
N THR A 119 -10.03 -0.17 -2.48
CA THR A 119 -9.91 0.23 -3.89
C THR A 119 -10.46 1.63 -4.15
N LEU A 120 -11.57 2.00 -3.49
CA LEU A 120 -12.15 3.34 -3.59
C LEU A 120 -11.18 4.41 -3.07
N TYR A 121 -10.58 4.18 -1.91
CA TYR A 121 -9.59 5.13 -1.37
C TYR A 121 -8.29 5.14 -2.17
N ASP A 122 -7.91 4.04 -2.81
CA ASP A 122 -6.79 4.01 -3.75
C ASP A 122 -7.07 4.88 -4.98
N LEU A 123 -8.28 4.83 -5.55
CA LEU A 123 -8.67 5.71 -6.64
C LEU A 123 -8.67 7.18 -6.22
N GLU A 124 -9.23 7.50 -5.05
CA GLU A 124 -9.18 8.87 -4.51
C GLU A 124 -7.74 9.33 -4.23
N GLY A 125 -6.86 8.39 -3.84
CA GLY A 125 -5.43 8.63 -3.73
C GLY A 125 -4.76 8.97 -5.07
N LEU A 126 -5.14 8.30 -6.16
CA LEU A 126 -4.70 8.64 -7.51
C LEU A 126 -5.20 10.02 -7.93
N ARG A 127 -6.49 10.32 -7.68
CA ARG A 127 -7.06 11.65 -7.95
C ARG A 127 -6.34 12.76 -7.17
N ALA A 128 -5.96 12.50 -5.92
CA ALA A 128 -5.16 13.43 -5.11
C ALA A 128 -3.76 13.68 -5.69
N ALA A 129 -3.18 12.70 -6.40
CA ALA A 129 -1.91 12.86 -7.11
C ALA A 129 -2.03 13.69 -8.40
N GLY A 130 -3.24 13.90 -8.89
CA GLY A 130 -3.50 14.59 -10.16
C GLY A 130 -3.04 13.78 -11.37
N VAL A 131 -3.25 12.46 -11.33
CA VAL A 131 -3.07 11.57 -12.50
C VAL A 131 -4.21 11.76 -13.50
N GLU A 132 -4.11 11.14 -14.66
CA GLU A 132 -5.16 11.19 -15.70
C GLU A 132 -6.50 10.68 -15.17
N GLU A 133 -7.61 11.21 -15.72
CA GLU A 133 -8.98 10.86 -15.32
C GLU A 133 -9.37 9.44 -15.71
N THR A 134 -8.64 8.84 -16.64
CA THR A 134 -8.83 7.46 -17.07
C THR A 134 -7.53 6.67 -16.94
N GLY A 135 -7.63 5.40 -16.53
CA GLY A 135 -6.41 4.60 -16.38
C GLY A 135 -6.62 3.28 -15.68
N THR A 136 -5.49 2.67 -15.35
CA THR A 136 -5.43 1.47 -14.53
C THR A 136 -4.57 1.75 -13.32
N GLY A 137 -5.10 1.50 -12.14
CA GLY A 137 -4.42 1.62 -10.85
C GLY A 137 -4.03 0.24 -10.30
N LEU A 138 -2.95 0.22 -9.55
CA LEU A 138 -2.45 -0.94 -8.84
C LEU A 138 -1.93 -0.52 -7.46
N ASP A 139 -2.47 -1.09 -6.37
CA ASP A 139 -1.84 -0.99 -5.05
C ASP A 139 -1.24 -2.34 -4.64
N LEU A 140 0.08 -2.37 -4.49
CA LEU A 140 0.79 -3.54 -3.98
C LEU A 140 1.12 -3.36 -2.50
N GLY A 141 0.22 -3.84 -1.66
CA GLY A 141 0.37 -3.89 -0.22
C GLY A 141 1.25 -5.04 0.27
N GLY A 142 1.28 -5.21 1.60
CA GLY A 142 1.93 -6.36 2.23
C GLY A 142 1.09 -7.63 2.15
N GLY A 143 -0.22 -7.53 2.39
CA GLY A 143 -1.16 -8.66 2.46
C GLY A 143 -1.86 -8.93 1.14
N SER A 144 -2.29 -7.89 0.45
CA SER A 144 -3.09 -7.94 -0.78
C SER A 144 -2.49 -7.08 -1.88
N CYS A 145 -3.06 -7.23 -3.07
CA CYS A 145 -2.85 -6.35 -4.20
C CYS A 145 -4.20 -6.04 -4.81
N GLN A 146 -4.52 -4.76 -4.99
CA GLN A 146 -5.67 -4.27 -5.71
C GLN A 146 -5.25 -3.89 -7.13
N VAL A 147 -6.05 -4.27 -8.12
CA VAL A 147 -5.93 -3.81 -9.51
C VAL A 147 -7.29 -3.31 -9.94
N PHE A 148 -7.34 -2.13 -10.54
CA PHE A 148 -8.61 -1.53 -10.94
C PHE A 148 -8.45 -0.65 -12.17
N ARG A 149 -9.48 -0.66 -13.02
CA ARG A 149 -9.65 0.29 -14.11
C ARG A 149 -10.67 1.33 -13.74
N TYR A 150 -10.42 2.56 -14.14
CA TYR A 150 -11.27 3.71 -13.81
C TYR A 150 -11.31 4.70 -14.97
N ASP A 151 -12.35 5.50 -14.96
CA ASP A 151 -12.51 6.69 -15.81
C ASP A 151 -13.13 7.83 -14.99
N GLU A 152 -13.59 8.87 -15.68
CA GLU A 152 -14.25 10.04 -15.10
C GLU A 152 -15.48 9.69 -14.24
N ASN A 153 -16.17 8.60 -14.55
CA ASN A 153 -17.38 8.15 -13.85
C ASN A 153 -17.08 7.19 -12.67
N GLY A 154 -15.82 6.79 -12.47
CA GLY A 154 -15.42 5.88 -11.40
C GLY A 154 -14.84 4.55 -11.88
N PHE A 155 -15.13 3.45 -11.16
CA PHE A 155 -14.61 2.14 -11.51
C PHE A 155 -15.30 1.53 -12.73
N ARG A 156 -14.51 0.89 -13.59
CA ARG A 156 -14.94 0.01 -14.68
C ARG A 156 -14.79 -1.45 -14.34
N ALA A 157 -13.70 -1.78 -13.66
CA ALA A 157 -13.42 -3.12 -13.16
C ALA A 157 -12.46 -3.03 -11.98
N SER A 158 -12.57 -3.93 -11.02
CA SER A 158 -11.63 -4.00 -9.90
C SER A 158 -11.49 -5.43 -9.38
N ALA A 159 -10.31 -5.75 -8.87
CA ALA A 159 -10.04 -7.02 -8.19
C ALA A 159 -9.09 -6.83 -7.03
N SER A 160 -9.32 -7.56 -5.95
CA SER A 160 -8.45 -7.61 -4.80
C SER A 160 -7.94 -9.05 -4.61
N MET A 161 -6.63 -9.23 -4.68
CA MET A 161 -5.97 -10.53 -4.67
C MET A 161 -5.06 -10.68 -3.45
N LYS A 162 -5.01 -11.86 -2.83
CA LYS A 162 -4.11 -12.19 -1.71
C LYS A 162 -2.67 -12.47 -2.16
N ILE A 163 -2.09 -11.56 -2.94
CA ILE A 163 -0.74 -11.67 -3.51
C ILE A 163 0.18 -10.52 -3.08
N GLY A 164 -0.08 -9.92 -1.94
CA GLY A 164 0.79 -8.88 -1.37
C GLY A 164 2.23 -9.36 -1.15
N SER A 165 3.16 -8.41 -1.10
CA SER A 165 4.60 -8.70 -1.06
C SER A 165 5.02 -9.55 0.15
N LEU A 166 4.45 -9.30 1.33
CA LEU A 166 4.74 -10.07 2.55
C LEU A 166 4.04 -11.44 2.53
N THR A 167 2.78 -11.50 2.09
CA THR A 167 2.06 -12.76 1.92
C THR A 167 2.81 -13.71 1.00
N MET A 168 3.24 -13.22 -0.17
CA MET A 168 3.97 -14.03 -1.13
C MET A 168 5.37 -14.41 -0.64
N SER A 169 6.05 -13.53 0.12
CA SER A 169 7.32 -13.85 0.76
C SER A 169 7.16 -15.00 1.74
N ASN A 170 6.22 -14.90 2.67
CA ASN A 170 5.98 -15.94 3.69
C ASN A 170 5.57 -17.30 3.09
N LEU A 171 4.83 -17.28 1.97
CA LEU A 171 4.37 -18.52 1.31
C LEU A 171 5.40 -19.20 0.44
N CYS A 172 6.37 -18.47 -0.09
CA CYS A 172 7.20 -18.96 -1.18
C CYS A 172 8.70 -18.89 -0.93
N VAL A 173 9.17 -18.08 0.03
CA VAL A 173 10.59 -17.76 0.20
C VAL A 173 11.10 -18.26 1.53
N GLY A 174 12.17 -19.06 1.49
CA GLY A 174 12.80 -19.60 2.71
C GLY A 174 14.01 -18.80 3.19
N GLY A 175 14.53 -17.88 2.37
CA GLY A 175 15.71 -17.07 2.68
C GLY A 175 15.43 -15.57 2.68
N ILE A 176 16.48 -14.77 2.54
CA ILE A 176 16.37 -13.31 2.42
C ILE A 176 15.77 -12.94 1.06
N PHE A 177 16.26 -13.58 -0.02
CA PHE A 177 15.80 -13.37 -1.38
C PHE A 177 15.28 -14.65 -1.99
N PRO A 178 14.29 -14.55 -2.91
CA PRO A 178 13.79 -15.71 -3.62
C PRO A 178 14.88 -16.35 -4.52
N THR A 179 15.06 -17.63 -4.40
CA THR A 179 15.80 -18.43 -5.40
C THR A 179 15.08 -18.44 -6.75
N LYS A 180 15.76 -18.84 -7.84
CA LYS A 180 15.14 -18.99 -9.17
C LYS A 180 13.88 -19.90 -9.13
N GLY A 181 13.94 -20.98 -8.33
CA GLY A 181 12.80 -21.88 -8.13
C GLY A 181 11.63 -21.24 -7.38
N GLU A 182 11.92 -20.50 -6.32
CA GLU A 182 10.91 -19.77 -5.54
C GLU A 182 10.29 -18.61 -6.36
N ALA A 183 11.11 -17.90 -7.14
CA ALA A 183 10.62 -16.88 -8.06
C ALA A 183 9.66 -17.47 -9.12
N LYS A 184 9.90 -18.70 -9.59
CA LYS A 184 8.96 -19.42 -10.47
C LYS A 184 7.66 -19.74 -9.76
N LYS A 185 7.70 -20.17 -8.48
CA LYS A 185 6.50 -20.43 -7.66
C LYS A 185 5.69 -19.14 -7.45
N ILE A 186 6.35 -18.02 -7.14
CA ILE A 186 5.70 -16.71 -7.00
C ILE A 186 4.96 -16.35 -8.29
N ARG A 187 5.64 -16.39 -9.45
CA ARG A 187 5.03 -16.09 -10.74
C ARG A 187 3.81 -16.98 -11.05
N ALA A 188 3.89 -18.27 -10.73
CA ALA A 188 2.79 -19.19 -10.95
C ALA A 188 1.56 -18.85 -10.08
N LYS A 189 1.78 -18.52 -8.80
CA LYS A 189 0.70 -18.10 -7.89
C LYS A 189 0.06 -16.78 -8.34
N VAL A 190 0.86 -15.80 -8.76
CA VAL A 190 0.34 -14.52 -9.28
C VAL A 190 -0.48 -14.75 -10.55
N LYS A 191 0.02 -15.56 -11.50
CA LYS A 191 -0.72 -15.89 -12.72
C LYS A 191 -2.06 -16.54 -12.40
N ARG A 192 -2.08 -17.51 -11.47
CA ARG A 192 -3.32 -18.18 -11.06
C ARG A 192 -4.33 -17.18 -10.44
N ALA A 193 -3.87 -16.25 -9.62
CA ALA A 193 -4.75 -15.21 -9.07
C ALA A 193 -5.29 -14.25 -10.16
N LEU A 194 -4.62 -14.15 -11.29
CA LEU A 194 -5.03 -13.33 -12.42
C LEU A 194 -5.94 -14.06 -13.41
N GLU A 195 -6.04 -15.40 -13.35
CA GLU A 195 -6.93 -16.20 -14.21
C GLU A 195 -8.41 -15.85 -13.99
N GLU A 196 -8.73 -15.32 -12.80
CA GLU A 196 -10.08 -14.85 -12.44
C GLU A 196 -10.36 -13.43 -12.96
N LEU A 197 -9.32 -12.71 -13.45
CA LEU A 197 -9.48 -11.38 -14.05
C LEU A 197 -9.84 -11.52 -15.53
N GLY A 198 -10.93 -10.87 -15.93
CA GLY A 198 -11.32 -10.80 -17.32
C GLY A 198 -10.34 -10.01 -18.21
N ASP A 199 -10.50 -10.14 -19.52
CA ASP A 199 -9.71 -9.37 -20.51
C ASP A 199 -9.89 -7.85 -20.38
N GLU A 200 -10.93 -7.42 -19.70
CA GLU A 200 -11.21 -6.01 -19.38
C GLU A 200 -10.12 -5.33 -18.56
N MET A 201 -9.31 -6.10 -17.83
CA MET A 201 -8.16 -5.57 -17.08
C MET A 201 -6.93 -5.33 -17.95
N ARG A 202 -6.90 -5.82 -19.17
CA ARG A 202 -5.78 -5.61 -20.09
C ARG A 202 -5.70 -4.16 -20.52
N VAL A 203 -4.47 -3.68 -20.68
CA VAL A 203 -4.18 -2.32 -21.15
C VAL A 203 -3.54 -2.36 -22.53
N PRO A 204 -3.69 -1.28 -23.33
CA PRO A 204 -3.03 -1.15 -24.63
C PRO A 204 -1.50 -1.24 -24.49
N GLU A 205 -0.82 -1.68 -25.55
CA GLU A 205 0.63 -1.66 -25.65
C GLU A 205 1.18 -0.23 -25.48
N GLY A 206 2.34 -0.10 -24.85
CA GLY A 206 2.93 1.20 -24.51
C GLY A 206 2.39 1.83 -23.22
N THR A 207 1.40 1.20 -22.56
CA THR A 207 0.78 1.74 -21.35
C THR A 207 1.62 1.46 -20.10
N PHE A 208 1.74 2.47 -19.23
CA PHE A 208 2.20 2.32 -17.86
C PHE A 208 1.00 2.41 -16.92
N VAL A 209 0.87 1.45 -16.00
CA VAL A 209 -0.20 1.47 -14.99
C VAL A 209 0.24 2.28 -13.78
N TYR A 210 -0.65 3.06 -13.19
CA TYR A 210 -0.36 3.80 -11.97
C TYR A 210 -0.22 2.84 -10.81
N ALA A 211 0.93 2.88 -10.11
CA ALA A 211 1.20 1.96 -9.02
C ALA A 211 1.52 2.70 -7.72
N MET A 212 0.89 2.25 -6.65
CA MET A 212 1.09 2.75 -5.31
C MET A 212 1.50 1.62 -4.35
N GLY A 213 1.74 1.97 -3.11
CA GLY A 213 2.19 1.02 -2.09
C GLY A 213 3.68 1.16 -1.74
N GLY A 214 4.01 0.68 -0.57
CA GLY A 214 5.36 0.84 -0.02
C GLY A 214 6.42 0.04 -0.77
N THR A 215 6.05 -1.11 -1.34
CA THR A 215 6.93 -1.96 -2.16
C THR A 215 7.27 -1.28 -3.47
N VAL A 216 6.28 -0.70 -4.14
CA VAL A 216 6.45 0.03 -5.41
C VAL A 216 7.38 1.23 -5.22
N ARG A 217 7.14 2.04 -4.17
CA ARG A 217 8.03 3.17 -3.84
C ARG A 217 9.46 2.74 -3.47
N ALA A 218 9.62 1.57 -2.84
CA ALA A 218 10.94 1.03 -2.55
C ALA A 218 11.67 0.57 -3.83
N ALA A 219 10.97 -0.10 -4.75
CA ALA A 219 11.51 -0.48 -6.05
C ALA A 219 12.00 0.74 -6.84
N ALA A 220 11.23 1.84 -6.81
CA ALA A 220 11.64 3.10 -7.44
C ALA A 220 12.95 3.66 -6.85
N ARG A 221 13.10 3.63 -5.51
CA ARG A 221 14.36 4.07 -4.87
C ARG A 221 15.56 3.19 -5.25
N VAL A 222 15.35 1.87 -5.34
CA VAL A 222 16.39 0.93 -5.76
C VAL A 222 16.79 1.20 -7.20
N HIS A 223 15.81 1.32 -8.10
CA HIS A 223 16.09 1.65 -9.51
C HIS A 223 16.86 2.97 -9.65
N ALA A 224 16.45 4.01 -8.92
CA ALA A 224 17.13 5.30 -8.94
C ALA A 224 18.58 5.22 -8.43
N ALA A 225 18.84 4.37 -7.44
CA ALA A 225 20.20 4.14 -6.95
C ALA A 225 21.05 3.36 -7.95
N LEU A 226 20.48 2.39 -8.68
CA LEU A 226 21.15 1.64 -9.73
C LEU A 226 21.46 2.51 -10.96
N SER A 227 20.53 3.39 -11.35
CA SER A 227 20.67 4.28 -12.52
C SER A 227 21.40 5.59 -12.23
N GLY A 228 21.79 5.86 -10.97
CA GLY A 228 22.42 7.13 -10.57
C GLY A 228 21.49 8.34 -10.57
N THR A 229 20.17 8.14 -10.69
CA THR A 229 19.17 9.22 -10.80
C THR A 229 18.49 9.60 -9.48
N ALA A 230 19.03 9.17 -8.34
CA ALA A 230 18.42 9.34 -7.02
C ALA A 230 18.06 10.79 -6.64
N THR A 231 18.81 11.78 -7.15
CA THR A 231 18.61 13.21 -6.86
C THR A 231 17.40 13.78 -7.60
N THR A 232 17.14 13.31 -8.81
CA THR A 232 16.05 13.82 -9.67
C THR A 232 14.68 13.28 -9.27
N MET A 233 14.62 12.09 -8.66
CA MET A 233 13.37 11.48 -8.21
C MET A 233 12.62 12.27 -7.13
N ARG A 234 13.32 13.06 -6.31
CA ARG A 234 12.66 13.85 -5.25
C ARG A 234 11.81 14.99 -5.81
N ALA A 235 12.15 15.48 -7.00
CA ALA A 235 11.45 16.58 -7.65
C ALA A 235 10.29 16.15 -8.55
N GLN A 236 10.22 14.87 -8.92
CA GLN A 236 9.19 14.35 -9.83
C GLN A 236 7.94 13.91 -9.06
N LYS A 237 6.75 14.23 -9.59
CA LYS A 237 5.47 13.76 -9.05
C LYS A 237 5.32 12.25 -9.17
N THR A 238 5.74 11.71 -10.31
CA THR A 238 5.70 10.28 -10.62
C THR A 238 7.05 9.80 -11.18
N VAL A 239 7.29 8.50 -11.12
CA VAL A 239 8.50 7.84 -11.65
C VAL A 239 8.08 6.59 -12.40
N ARG A 240 8.53 6.45 -13.66
CA ARG A 240 8.28 5.24 -14.46
C ARG A 240 9.33 4.17 -14.20
N LEU A 241 8.86 2.94 -13.98
CA LEU A 241 9.66 1.73 -13.92
C LEU A 241 9.20 0.80 -15.03
N SER A 242 10.03 0.57 -16.02
CA SER A 242 9.76 -0.42 -17.08
C SER A 242 9.82 -1.84 -16.54
N ARG A 243 9.30 -2.80 -17.30
CA ARG A 243 9.45 -4.23 -16.99
C ARG A 243 10.91 -4.66 -16.93
N ASP A 244 11.79 -4.01 -17.69
CA ASP A 244 13.23 -4.29 -17.68
C ASP A 244 13.89 -3.70 -16.42
N ALA A 245 13.55 -2.47 -16.02
CA ALA A 245 14.01 -1.92 -14.76
C ALA A 245 13.60 -2.78 -13.54
N LEU A 246 12.40 -3.40 -13.59
CA LEU A 246 11.99 -4.38 -12.59
C LEU A 246 12.76 -5.70 -12.69
N ALA A 247 13.16 -6.11 -13.90
CA ALA A 247 14.01 -7.29 -14.11
C ALA A 247 15.41 -7.08 -13.52
N ASP A 248 16.05 -5.93 -13.77
CA ASP A 248 17.38 -5.59 -13.25
C ASP A 248 17.45 -5.71 -11.72
N ILE A 249 16.40 -5.27 -11.01
CA ILE A 249 16.31 -5.40 -9.55
C ILE A 249 16.26 -6.87 -9.12
N ILE A 250 15.52 -7.71 -9.84
CA ILE A 250 15.43 -9.16 -9.57
C ILE A 250 16.77 -9.83 -9.85
N GLU A 251 17.38 -9.54 -10.98
CA GLU A 251 18.66 -10.10 -11.43
C GLU A 251 19.78 -9.77 -10.45
N LEU A 252 19.87 -8.52 -9.98
CA LEU A 252 20.84 -8.14 -8.93
C LEU A 252 20.73 -9.04 -7.69
N SER A 253 19.52 -9.37 -7.26
CA SER A 253 19.33 -10.24 -6.09
C SER A 253 19.77 -11.69 -6.31
N GLN A 254 19.82 -12.15 -7.55
CA GLN A 254 20.17 -13.51 -7.94
C GLN A 254 21.66 -13.64 -8.28
N ASP A 255 22.23 -12.64 -8.93
CA ASP A 255 23.58 -12.66 -9.46
C ASP A 255 24.61 -12.11 -8.47
N ASP A 256 24.26 -11.06 -7.71
CA ASP A 256 25.07 -10.53 -6.60
C ASP A 256 24.21 -10.23 -5.36
N PRO A 257 23.82 -11.26 -4.58
CA PRO A 257 23.01 -11.08 -3.37
C PRO A 257 23.70 -10.18 -2.32
N LYS A 258 25.02 -10.15 -2.27
CA LYS A 258 25.76 -9.32 -1.30
C LYS A 258 25.61 -7.84 -1.64
N GLU A 259 25.77 -7.47 -2.90
CA GLU A 259 25.57 -6.10 -3.36
C GLU A 259 24.09 -5.69 -3.22
N CYS A 260 23.18 -6.59 -3.54
CA CYS A 260 21.74 -6.36 -3.31
C CYS A 260 21.46 -6.04 -1.84
N ILE A 261 22.02 -6.80 -0.89
CA ILE A 261 21.87 -6.53 0.56
C ILE A 261 22.43 -5.15 0.91
N ARG A 262 23.64 -4.80 0.43
CA ARG A 262 24.25 -3.48 0.69
C ARG A 262 23.37 -2.34 0.18
N LEU A 263 22.86 -2.48 -1.04
CA LEU A 263 21.98 -1.50 -1.66
C LEU A 263 20.68 -1.34 -0.86
N LEU A 264 20.00 -2.45 -0.55
CA LEU A 264 18.74 -2.45 0.17
C LEU A 264 18.90 -1.91 1.61
N SER A 265 19.99 -2.24 2.30
CA SER A 265 20.29 -1.70 3.64
C SER A 265 20.35 -0.17 3.65
N ARG A 266 20.78 0.43 2.56
CA ARG A 266 20.91 1.88 2.41
C ARG A 266 19.61 2.55 1.96
N VAL A 267 18.86 1.96 1.00
CA VAL A 267 17.74 2.65 0.36
C VAL A 267 16.36 2.14 0.75
N ALA A 268 16.25 0.91 1.25
CA ALA A 268 14.99 0.26 1.61
C ALA A 268 15.12 -0.78 2.75
N PRO A 269 15.81 -0.47 3.89
CA PRO A 269 16.13 -1.46 4.93
C PRO A 269 14.90 -2.18 5.48
N ALA A 270 13.82 -1.47 5.69
CA ALA A 270 12.57 -2.01 6.21
C ALA A 270 11.83 -2.98 5.26
N ARG A 271 12.36 -3.20 4.05
CA ARG A 271 11.77 -4.12 3.06
C ARG A 271 12.77 -5.16 2.57
N MET A 272 13.83 -5.40 3.33
CA MET A 272 14.89 -6.35 2.98
C MET A 272 14.33 -7.70 2.55
N HIS A 273 13.37 -8.25 3.31
CA HIS A 273 12.83 -9.59 3.07
C HIS A 273 11.64 -9.65 2.10
N THR A 274 11.07 -8.49 1.71
CA THR A 274 9.81 -8.48 0.93
C THR A 274 9.94 -7.79 -0.41
N LEU A 275 10.97 -6.96 -0.61
CA LEU A 275 11.08 -6.14 -1.79
C LEU A 275 11.21 -6.97 -3.06
N ILE A 276 12.16 -7.90 -3.11
CA ILE A 276 12.41 -8.70 -4.32
C ILE A 276 11.18 -9.54 -4.67
N THR A 277 10.54 -10.15 -3.66
CA THR A 277 9.27 -10.85 -3.85
C THR A 277 8.20 -9.93 -4.44
N GLY A 278 8.04 -8.72 -3.89
CA GLY A 278 7.08 -7.75 -4.41
C GLY A 278 7.41 -7.26 -5.82
N VAL A 279 8.69 -7.10 -6.16
CA VAL A 279 9.10 -6.73 -7.54
C VAL A 279 8.78 -7.87 -8.52
N ILE A 280 8.94 -9.14 -8.12
CA ILE A 280 8.52 -10.30 -8.93
C ILE A 280 7.00 -10.28 -9.16
N VAL A 281 6.21 -10.03 -8.11
CA VAL A 281 4.75 -9.86 -8.20
C VAL A 281 4.42 -8.74 -9.18
N LEU A 282 4.97 -7.56 -8.98
CA LEU A 282 4.72 -6.36 -9.78
C LEU A 282 5.03 -6.59 -11.27
N ARG A 283 6.21 -7.13 -11.58
CA ARG A 283 6.62 -7.45 -12.96
C ARG A 283 5.70 -8.48 -13.61
N THR A 284 5.24 -9.46 -12.82
CA THR A 284 4.32 -10.50 -13.32
C THR A 284 2.95 -9.92 -13.62
N LEU A 285 2.44 -9.00 -12.77
CA LEU A 285 1.22 -8.24 -12.99
C LEU A 285 1.32 -7.40 -14.27
N CYS A 286 2.37 -6.59 -14.43
CA CYS A 286 2.58 -5.80 -15.65
C CYS A 286 2.51 -6.67 -16.90
N LYS A 287 3.21 -7.82 -16.90
CA LYS A 287 3.20 -8.74 -18.04
C LYS A 287 1.82 -9.30 -18.35
N ALA A 288 1.05 -9.64 -17.33
CA ALA A 288 -0.30 -10.21 -17.51
C ALA A 288 -1.33 -9.17 -17.99
N LEU A 289 -1.19 -7.92 -17.49
CA LEU A 289 -2.04 -6.81 -17.92
C LEU A 289 -1.68 -6.27 -19.32
N GLY A 290 -0.53 -6.66 -19.87
CA GLY A 290 -0.01 -6.08 -21.12
C GLY A 290 0.70 -4.73 -20.95
N ALA A 291 0.92 -4.29 -19.70
CA ALA A 291 1.56 -3.01 -19.40
C ALA A 291 3.09 -3.06 -19.61
N ASP A 292 3.69 -2.00 -20.11
CA ASP A 292 5.14 -1.88 -20.27
C ASP A 292 5.89 -1.66 -18.96
N GLY A 293 5.16 -1.26 -17.93
CA GLY A 293 5.69 -1.05 -16.60
C GLY A 293 4.70 -0.34 -15.69
N VAL A 294 5.21 0.32 -14.67
CA VAL A 294 4.42 1.10 -13.72
C VAL A 294 4.87 2.55 -13.64
N GLU A 295 3.91 3.43 -13.46
CA GLU A 295 4.12 4.81 -13.07
C GLU A 295 3.87 4.93 -11.57
N VAL A 296 4.94 5.13 -10.80
CA VAL A 296 4.93 5.11 -9.35
C VAL A 296 4.34 6.38 -8.79
N VAL A 297 3.27 6.27 -8.02
CA VAL A 297 2.58 7.38 -7.38
C VAL A 297 2.91 7.43 -5.89
N ARG A 298 2.99 8.63 -5.31
CA ARG A 298 3.37 8.82 -3.89
C ARG A 298 2.20 8.74 -2.95
N THR A 299 1.02 9.10 -3.39
CA THR A 299 -0.24 8.99 -2.66
C THR A 299 -0.71 7.54 -2.60
N GLY A 300 -1.78 7.28 -1.87
CA GLY A 300 -2.37 5.96 -1.72
C GLY A 300 -3.62 6.04 -0.84
N ILE A 301 -3.99 4.93 -0.24
CA ILE A 301 -5.22 4.77 0.53
C ILE A 301 -5.44 5.86 1.62
N ARG A 302 -4.37 6.32 2.29
CA ARG A 302 -4.50 7.36 3.35
C ARG A 302 -4.90 8.71 2.78
N GLU A 303 -4.26 9.12 1.70
CA GLU A 303 -4.56 10.37 1.01
C GLU A 303 -5.97 10.31 0.41
N GLY A 304 -6.39 9.14 -0.08
CA GLY A 304 -7.76 8.92 -0.55
C GLY A 304 -8.78 8.94 0.58
N TYR A 305 -8.50 8.27 1.68
CA TYR A 305 -9.33 8.32 2.89
C TYR A 305 -9.47 9.75 3.42
N LEU A 306 -8.36 10.47 3.54
CA LEU A 306 -8.33 11.88 3.96
C LEU A 306 -9.22 12.73 3.05
N ARG A 307 -9.07 12.60 1.73
CA ARG A 307 -9.82 13.34 0.74
C ARG A 307 -11.32 13.08 0.84
N LYS A 308 -11.72 11.82 0.92
CA LYS A 308 -13.14 11.43 0.89
C LYS A 308 -13.83 11.59 2.26
N GLU A 309 -13.25 11.04 3.31
CA GLU A 309 -13.91 10.95 4.62
C GLU A 309 -13.72 12.20 5.49
N ILE A 310 -12.60 12.88 5.35
CA ILE A 310 -12.24 14.00 6.25
C ILE A 310 -12.48 15.36 5.58
N LEU A 311 -12.09 15.48 4.30
CA LEU A 311 -12.25 16.73 3.56
C LEU A 311 -13.59 16.81 2.79
N GLY A 312 -14.33 15.70 2.69
CA GLY A 312 -15.60 15.66 1.96
C GLY A 312 -15.46 15.89 0.45
N CYS A 313 -14.25 15.69 -0.09
CA CYS A 313 -14.00 15.80 -1.51
C CYS A 313 -14.34 14.47 -2.20
N GLY A 314 -15.35 14.43 -3.03
CA GLY A 314 -15.71 13.23 -3.77
C GLY A 314 -17.22 13.10 -3.87
N SER A 315 -17.80 13.73 -4.87
CA SER A 315 -19.16 13.47 -5.32
C SER A 315 -19.10 12.65 -6.61
N VAL A 316 -18.98 11.34 -6.46
CA VAL A 316 -19.57 10.42 -7.43
C VAL A 316 -20.56 9.61 -6.61
N SER A 317 -21.81 9.58 -7.05
CA SER A 317 -22.89 8.80 -6.44
C SER A 317 -22.37 7.39 -6.12
N ASP A 318 -22.50 6.99 -4.86
CA ASP A 318 -22.13 5.65 -4.34
C ASP A 318 -23.02 4.52 -4.90
N SER A 319 -23.61 4.71 -6.08
CA SER A 319 -24.36 3.69 -6.79
C SER A 319 -23.40 2.85 -7.61
N GLU A 320 -23.23 1.61 -7.15
CA GLU A 320 -22.56 0.50 -7.82
C GLU A 320 -21.04 0.45 -7.72
N ALA A 321 -20.51 0.11 -6.53
CA ALA A 321 -19.32 -0.68 -6.49
C ALA A 321 -19.61 -1.98 -7.25
N ALA A 322 -18.93 -2.20 -8.37
CA ALA A 322 -19.05 -3.45 -9.09
C ALA A 322 -18.79 -4.61 -8.13
N PRO A 323 -19.57 -5.71 -8.20
CA PRO A 323 -19.36 -6.84 -7.31
C PRO A 323 -17.92 -7.32 -7.43
N ALA A 324 -17.26 -7.50 -6.28
CA ALA A 324 -15.95 -8.14 -6.22
C ALA A 324 -16.10 -9.54 -6.80
N LEU A 325 -15.41 -9.84 -7.89
CA LEU A 325 -15.25 -11.18 -8.45
C LEU A 325 -14.34 -12.02 -7.56
#